data_1c3dfb451b25195f3b0a451a76586fd1
#
_entry.id   1c3dfb451b25195f3b0a451a76586fd1
#
_cell.length_a   1.000
_cell.length_b   1.000
_cell.length_c   1.000
_cell.angle_alpha   90.00
_cell.angle_beta   90.00
_cell.angle_gamma   90.00
#
_symmetry.space_group_name_H-M   'P 1'
#
loop_
_entity.id
_entity.type
_entity.pdbx_description
1 polymer ?
#
loop_
_entity_poly.entity_id
_entity_poly.type
_entity_poly.pdbx_seq_one_letter_code
_entity_poly.pdbx_strand_id
1 'polypeptide(L)'
;MKLMKTKMHKSGILRDSHWASNKFGKIIFALILGFVFILFLPWTQSIQANGFVTTLNTEERPQEIQSVIGGKISKWLVKEGDFVKTGDTIAILTEIKSEFLNPELLKQTEIQIQAKENSLLSYNSKIEAINNQIKQLETNRNLSIEKAKNKIEQELLKLQAELADYEAARLNVKISKQQLDRDSILLNQKIKSPIDVENKRVRYQETISKLYISESKVKQAKSIIANAKIELQNLSSEYGEKLSKSESDRYSAISAQMEAEAEVSKLRNTLANYSIRNGFYIIQAPQSGYVTRTTFSGLGENIKEGETICKIIPELYNHVVELYVNPVDMPLVHDGVNVQFIFDGWPTMVFSGWPDLTYGTFPGEVYGINSSPNESGKYRILVKQKRNVKAWPRELRIGVGARGYLLLKKVPIWYELWRIMSGFSPDYYLPKTEKSKK
;
A
#
# COMPACT_ATOMS: atom_id res chain seq x y z
N MET A 1 20.52 96.17 77.01
CA MET A 1 21.83 96.85 76.90
C MET A 1 22.89 95.83 76.71
N LYS A 2 23.81 95.98 75.79
CA LYS A 2 24.95 95.24 75.32
C LYS A 2 24.71 94.01 74.43
N LEU A 3 24.87 94.25 73.13
CA LEU A 3 25.18 93.38 72.05
C LEU A 3 26.57 92.72 72.19
N MET A 4 26.71 91.45 72.05
CA MET A 4 27.98 90.79 71.80
C MET A 4 27.97 90.12 70.47
N LYS A 5 28.75 90.70 69.49
CA LYS A 5 29.00 90.16 68.17
C LYS A 5 29.99 89.02 68.30
N THR A 6 29.64 87.81 67.90
CA THR A 6 30.60 86.73 67.65
C THR A 6 30.99 86.72 66.20
N LYS A 7 32.24 87.03 65.86
CA LYS A 7 32.88 86.87 64.57
C LYS A 7 33.12 85.39 64.31
N MET A 8 32.48 84.79 63.39
CA MET A 8 32.81 83.46 62.87
C MET A 8 33.99 83.55 61.90
N HIS A 9 35.07 82.87 62.21
CA HIS A 9 36.22 82.68 61.32
C HIS A 9 35.85 81.72 60.17
N LYS A 10 35.64 82.22 58.95
CA LYS A 10 35.40 81.44 57.74
C LYS A 10 36.65 80.88 57.08
N SER A 11 37.84 81.02 57.64
CA SER A 11 39.11 80.64 56.99
C SER A 11 39.63 79.23 57.32
N GLY A 12 39.01 78.51 58.27
CA GLY A 12 39.42 77.14 58.58
C GLY A 12 38.82 76.03 57.73
N ILE A 13 37.63 76.28 57.17
CA ILE A 13 36.88 75.27 56.41
C ILE A 13 37.40 75.08 54.98
N LEU A 14 38.02 76.09 54.38
CA LEU A 14 38.56 76.01 52.99
C LEU A 14 39.94 75.34 52.89
N ARG A 15 40.68 75.14 53.95
CA ARG A 15 42.03 74.51 53.94
C ARG A 15 41.98 72.99 54.08
N ASP A 16 40.96 72.44 54.69
CA ASP A 16 40.71 70.98 54.73
C ASP A 16 40.09 70.40 53.46
N SER A 17 39.43 71.19 52.65
CA SER A 17 38.81 70.74 51.36
C SER A 17 39.90 70.37 50.31
N HIS A 18 41.02 71.00 50.26
CA HIS A 18 42.11 70.66 49.29
C HIS A 18 42.82 69.33 49.60
N TRP A 19 42.93 68.95 50.87
CA TRP A 19 43.55 67.69 51.24
C TRP A 19 42.58 66.50 51.09
N ALA A 20 41.30 66.72 51.36
CA ALA A 20 40.22 65.76 51.10
C ALA A 20 40.01 65.57 49.61
N SER A 21 40.03 66.62 48.76
CA SER A 21 39.82 66.55 47.32
C SER A 21 40.97 65.80 46.60
N ASN A 22 42.26 65.93 47.08
CA ASN A 22 43.38 65.19 46.47
C ASN A 22 43.34 63.70 46.84
N LYS A 23 42.87 63.32 48.02
CA LYS A 23 42.68 61.91 48.42
C LYS A 23 41.48 61.32 47.62
N PHE A 24 40.39 62.10 47.55
CA PHE A 24 39.19 61.69 46.81
C PHE A 24 39.50 61.51 45.30
N GLY A 25 40.28 62.43 44.68
CA GLY A 25 40.74 62.26 43.28
C GLY A 25 41.65 61.03 43.09
N LYS A 26 42.53 60.70 44.05
CA LYS A 26 43.32 59.45 43.95
C LYS A 26 42.50 58.20 44.11
N ILE A 27 41.43 58.21 44.97
CA ILE A 27 40.49 57.09 45.10
C ILE A 27 39.68 56.91 43.84
N ILE A 28 39.14 57.98 43.29
CA ILE A 28 38.41 57.91 41.99
C ILE A 28 39.31 57.38 40.87
N PHE A 29 40.55 57.90 40.80
CA PHE A 29 41.50 57.44 39.79
C PHE A 29 41.84 55.93 39.97
N ALA A 30 42.05 55.46 41.23
CA ALA A 30 42.25 54.06 41.48
C ALA A 30 41.05 53.20 41.17
N LEU A 31 39.81 53.69 41.40
CA LEU A 31 38.55 53.03 40.99
C LEU A 31 38.41 52.95 39.46
N ILE A 32 38.72 54.04 38.73
CA ILE A 32 38.71 54.06 37.28
C ILE A 32 39.76 53.09 36.73
N LEU A 33 40.97 53.07 37.29
CA LEU A 33 42.02 52.14 36.85
C LEU A 33 41.61 50.68 37.15
N GLY A 34 41.01 50.41 38.33
CA GLY A 34 40.44 49.12 38.69
C GLY A 34 39.33 48.70 37.71
N PHE A 35 38.42 49.62 37.35
CA PHE A 35 37.37 49.38 36.38
C PHE A 35 37.94 49.07 35.01
N VAL A 36 38.92 49.84 34.53
CA VAL A 36 39.62 49.58 33.25
C VAL A 36 40.29 48.21 33.27
N PHE A 37 40.97 47.87 34.40
CA PHE A 37 41.55 46.53 34.57
C PHE A 37 40.49 45.41 34.48
N ILE A 38 39.33 45.59 35.10
CA ILE A 38 38.22 44.62 35.03
C ILE A 38 37.73 44.42 33.60
N LEU A 39 37.69 45.45 32.76
CA LEU A 39 37.28 45.36 31.37
C LEU A 39 38.19 44.46 30.51
N PHE A 40 39.44 44.23 30.92
CA PHE A 40 40.38 43.34 30.24
C PHE A 40 40.38 41.91 30.78
N LEU A 41 39.61 41.62 31.85
CA LEU A 41 39.50 40.26 32.34
C LEU A 41 38.82 39.35 31.30
N PRO A 42 39.25 38.07 31.26
CA PRO A 42 38.65 37.12 30.33
C PRO A 42 37.21 36.79 30.74
N TRP A 43 36.32 36.96 29.80
CA TRP A 43 34.91 36.64 29.91
C TRP A 43 34.57 35.54 28.91
N THR A 44 34.00 34.41 29.37
CA THR A 44 33.50 33.38 28.45
C THR A 44 32.14 33.77 27.93
N GLN A 45 32.03 33.98 26.65
CA GLN A 45 30.73 34.20 26.00
C GLN A 45 29.86 32.98 26.19
N SER A 46 28.61 33.15 26.52
CA SER A 46 27.66 32.06 26.65
C SER A 46 26.30 32.43 26.03
N ILE A 47 25.70 31.46 25.35
CA ILE A 47 24.35 31.54 24.88
C ILE A 47 23.48 30.74 25.84
N GLN A 48 22.44 31.36 26.37
CA GLN A 48 21.46 30.68 27.20
C GLN A 48 20.33 30.12 26.34
N ALA A 49 20.07 28.81 26.50
CA ALA A 49 18.97 28.12 25.84
C ALA A 49 18.19 27.30 26.86
N ASN A 50 16.87 27.27 26.71
CA ASN A 50 16.00 26.48 27.54
C ASN A 50 15.54 25.25 26.76
N GLY A 51 15.30 24.17 27.47
CA GLY A 51 14.85 22.93 26.87
C GLY A 51 14.48 21.88 27.91
N PHE A 52 14.54 20.63 27.52
CA PHE A 52 14.18 19.52 28.40
C PHE A 52 15.00 18.27 28.06
N VAL A 53 15.04 17.35 29.02
CA VAL A 53 15.68 16.05 28.85
C VAL A 53 14.81 15.15 27.97
N THR A 54 15.44 14.54 26.97
CA THR A 54 14.83 13.59 26.04
C THR A 54 15.77 12.40 25.80
N THR A 55 15.44 11.56 24.84
CA THR A 55 16.27 10.41 24.43
C THR A 55 16.92 10.65 23.07
N LEU A 56 18.10 10.06 22.86
CA LEU A 56 18.80 10.16 21.59
C LEU A 56 18.04 9.39 20.49
N ASN A 57 17.67 8.14 20.77
CA ASN A 57 16.98 7.28 19.83
C ASN A 57 15.48 7.45 19.96
N THR A 58 14.79 7.49 18.82
CA THR A 58 13.32 7.60 18.80
C THR A 58 12.65 6.38 19.45
N GLU A 59 13.25 5.21 19.31
CA GLU A 59 12.78 3.94 19.91
C GLU A 59 12.84 3.93 21.44
N GLU A 60 13.74 4.72 22.03
CA GLU A 60 13.87 4.88 23.48
C GLU A 60 12.89 5.90 24.08
N ARG A 61 12.01 6.50 23.26
CA ARG A 61 11.00 7.44 23.74
C ARG A 61 9.84 6.73 24.40
N PRO A 62 9.22 7.35 25.41
CA PRO A 62 7.97 6.84 25.94
C PRO A 62 6.92 6.68 24.85
N GLN A 63 6.38 5.47 24.69
CA GLN A 63 5.41 5.15 23.67
C GLN A 63 4.00 5.01 24.27
N GLU A 64 3.03 5.60 23.62
CA GLU A 64 1.61 5.43 23.96
C GLU A 64 1.06 4.24 23.17
N ILE A 65 0.55 3.27 23.92
CA ILE A 65 -0.08 2.07 23.36
C ILE A 65 -1.53 2.40 23.07
N GLN A 66 -1.89 2.38 21.81
CA GLN A 66 -3.25 2.64 21.35
C GLN A 66 -3.92 1.34 20.90
N SER A 67 -5.23 1.26 21.09
CA SER A 67 -6.00 0.14 20.56
C SER A 67 -6.18 0.29 19.04
N VAL A 68 -5.80 -0.75 18.29
CA VAL A 68 -5.99 -0.79 16.82
C VAL A 68 -7.45 -1.07 16.47
N ILE A 69 -8.20 -1.68 17.39
CA ILE A 69 -9.61 -2.05 17.20
C ILE A 69 -10.44 -1.57 18.38
N GLY A 70 -11.72 -1.26 18.14
CA GLY A 70 -12.67 -1.06 19.23
C GLY A 70 -13.04 -2.39 19.87
N GLY A 71 -13.13 -2.41 21.20
CA GLY A 71 -13.45 -3.62 21.96
C GLY A 71 -13.76 -3.32 23.42
N LYS A 72 -14.06 -4.36 24.18
CA LYS A 72 -14.28 -4.30 25.63
C LYS A 72 -13.12 -4.97 26.33
N ILE A 73 -12.57 -4.35 27.38
CA ILE A 73 -11.48 -4.93 28.16
C ILE A 73 -12.02 -6.17 28.90
N SER A 74 -11.51 -7.32 28.51
CA SER A 74 -11.81 -8.60 29.16
C SER A 74 -10.91 -8.86 30.34
N LYS A 75 -9.62 -8.61 30.19
CA LYS A 75 -8.62 -8.89 31.21
C LYS A 75 -7.43 -7.94 31.12
N TRP A 76 -6.98 -7.41 32.25
CA TRP A 76 -5.69 -6.77 32.43
C TRP A 76 -4.69 -7.80 32.95
N LEU A 77 -3.50 -7.86 32.36
CA LEU A 77 -2.41 -8.77 32.78
C LEU A 77 -1.27 -8.03 33.47
N VAL A 78 -1.26 -6.71 33.38
CA VAL A 78 -0.25 -5.83 33.97
C VAL A 78 -0.92 -4.72 34.78
N LYS A 79 -0.17 -4.17 35.74
CA LYS A 79 -0.58 -3.03 36.58
C LYS A 79 0.31 -1.83 36.28
N GLU A 80 -0.15 -0.65 36.65
CA GLU A 80 0.68 0.55 36.61
C GLU A 80 1.89 0.39 37.53
N GLY A 81 3.11 0.63 36.98
CA GLY A 81 4.39 0.40 37.65
C GLY A 81 5.06 -0.92 37.34
N ASP A 82 4.36 -1.89 36.71
CA ASP A 82 4.95 -3.17 36.32
C ASP A 82 5.96 -3.01 35.18
N PHE A 83 7.02 -3.82 35.22
CA PHE A 83 7.96 -3.93 34.12
C PHE A 83 7.48 -4.96 33.10
N VAL A 84 7.45 -4.60 31.83
CA VAL A 84 7.08 -5.46 30.70
C VAL A 84 8.21 -5.58 29.70
N LYS A 85 8.35 -6.76 29.09
CA LYS A 85 9.26 -6.99 27.97
C LYS A 85 8.52 -6.83 26.66
N THR A 86 9.26 -6.55 25.59
CA THR A 86 8.73 -6.53 24.24
C THR A 86 7.99 -7.86 23.92
N GLY A 87 6.73 -7.77 23.48
CA GLY A 87 5.87 -8.91 23.21
C GLY A 87 5.01 -9.38 24.39
N ASP A 88 5.24 -8.91 25.62
CA ASP A 88 4.39 -9.28 26.75
C ASP A 88 2.96 -8.76 26.55
N THR A 89 2.00 -9.56 26.95
CA THR A 89 0.57 -9.21 26.84
C THR A 89 0.18 -8.24 27.95
N ILE A 90 -0.30 -7.07 27.58
CA ILE A 90 -0.77 -6.01 28.48
C ILE A 90 -2.23 -6.24 28.87
N ALA A 91 -3.09 -6.37 27.86
CA ALA A 91 -4.52 -6.54 28.03
C ALA A 91 -5.11 -7.43 26.95
N ILE A 92 -6.25 -8.05 27.25
CA ILE A 92 -7.04 -8.83 26.30
C ILE A 92 -8.37 -8.12 26.11
N LEU A 93 -8.71 -7.87 24.84
CA LEU A 93 -9.99 -7.29 24.44
C LEU A 93 -10.97 -8.39 24.04
N THR A 94 -12.26 -8.11 24.18
CA THR A 94 -13.36 -8.89 23.64
C THR A 94 -14.07 -8.06 22.58
N GLU A 95 -14.48 -8.71 21.51
CA GLU A 95 -15.20 -8.08 20.41
C GLU A 95 -16.56 -7.55 20.86
N ILE A 96 -16.96 -6.40 20.31
CA ILE A 96 -18.26 -5.76 20.52
C ILE A 96 -19.08 -5.62 19.24
N LYS A 97 -18.43 -5.75 18.07
CA LYS A 97 -19.12 -5.64 16.77
C LYS A 97 -19.79 -6.96 16.43
N SER A 98 -21.10 -6.93 16.13
CA SER A 98 -21.92 -8.10 15.82
C SER A 98 -21.37 -8.98 14.70
N GLU A 99 -20.68 -8.39 13.73
CA GLU A 99 -20.09 -9.09 12.58
C GLU A 99 -18.97 -10.08 12.96
N PHE A 100 -18.30 -9.86 14.10
CA PHE A 100 -17.13 -10.61 14.55
C PHE A 100 -17.35 -11.36 15.87
N LEU A 101 -18.59 -11.36 16.40
CA LEU A 101 -18.91 -12.00 17.68
C LEU A 101 -18.82 -13.53 17.63
N ASN A 102 -18.88 -14.13 16.44
CA ASN A 102 -18.83 -15.58 16.30
C ASN A 102 -17.39 -16.09 16.47
N PRO A 103 -17.07 -16.83 17.52
CA PRO A 103 -15.72 -17.35 17.77
C PRO A 103 -15.27 -18.37 16.72
N GLU A 104 -16.22 -19.01 16.01
CA GLU A 104 -15.92 -19.98 14.95
C GLU A 104 -15.84 -19.36 13.54
N LEU A 105 -15.90 -18.03 13.44
CA LEU A 105 -15.94 -17.33 12.15
C LEU A 105 -14.77 -17.69 11.22
N LEU A 106 -13.56 -17.78 11.76
CA LEU A 106 -12.37 -18.20 11.02
C LEU A 106 -12.54 -19.61 10.44
N LYS A 107 -12.94 -20.56 11.27
CA LYS A 107 -13.15 -21.97 10.89
C LYS A 107 -14.26 -22.12 9.85
N GLN A 108 -15.37 -21.40 10.04
CA GLN A 108 -16.48 -21.41 9.06
C GLN A 108 -16.06 -20.84 7.72
N THR A 109 -15.29 -19.76 7.70
CA THR A 109 -14.75 -19.17 6.45
C THR A 109 -13.79 -20.15 5.76
N GLU A 110 -12.98 -20.87 6.52
CA GLU A 110 -12.05 -21.88 5.99
C GLU A 110 -12.82 -23.06 5.36
N ILE A 111 -13.89 -23.55 6.00
CA ILE A 111 -14.78 -24.57 5.43
C ILE A 111 -15.43 -24.07 4.13
N GLN A 112 -15.86 -22.81 4.07
CA GLN A 112 -16.42 -22.21 2.84
C GLN A 112 -15.39 -22.16 1.71
N ILE A 113 -14.13 -21.81 2.01
CA ILE A 113 -13.03 -21.83 1.04
C ILE A 113 -12.87 -23.25 0.50
N GLN A 114 -12.77 -24.26 1.35
CA GLN A 114 -12.59 -25.65 0.95
C GLN A 114 -13.74 -26.15 0.07
N ALA A 115 -14.99 -25.80 0.41
CA ALA A 115 -16.15 -26.16 -0.40
C ALA A 115 -16.10 -25.52 -1.80
N LYS A 116 -15.66 -24.26 -1.90
CA LYS A 116 -15.50 -23.57 -3.19
C LYS A 116 -14.33 -24.12 -4.00
N GLU A 117 -13.22 -24.49 -3.37
CA GLU A 117 -12.10 -25.16 -4.03
C GLU A 117 -12.50 -26.52 -4.61
N ASN A 118 -13.30 -27.29 -3.90
CA ASN A 118 -13.89 -28.54 -4.42
C ASN A 118 -14.82 -28.27 -5.62
N SER A 119 -15.55 -27.16 -5.61
CA SER A 119 -16.34 -26.74 -6.77
C SER A 119 -15.47 -26.43 -7.99
N LEU A 120 -14.31 -25.79 -7.80
CA LEU A 120 -13.33 -25.53 -8.88
C LEU A 120 -12.83 -26.83 -9.50
N LEU A 121 -12.51 -27.84 -8.71
CA LEU A 121 -12.11 -29.17 -9.22
C LEU A 121 -13.23 -29.79 -10.06
N SER A 122 -14.48 -29.64 -9.62
CA SER A 122 -15.64 -30.14 -10.36
C SER A 122 -15.83 -29.43 -11.71
N TYR A 123 -15.66 -28.11 -11.76
CA TYR A 123 -15.71 -27.34 -13.02
C TYR A 123 -14.56 -27.73 -13.96
N ASN A 124 -13.34 -27.95 -13.47
CA ASN A 124 -12.23 -28.46 -14.28
C ASN A 124 -12.55 -29.78 -14.94
N SER A 125 -13.08 -30.75 -14.17
CA SER A 125 -13.49 -32.05 -14.69
C SER A 125 -14.62 -31.95 -15.71
N LYS A 126 -15.58 -31.02 -15.50
CA LYS A 126 -16.67 -30.74 -16.46
C LYS A 126 -16.12 -30.18 -17.77
N ILE A 127 -15.19 -29.23 -17.71
CA ILE A 127 -14.56 -28.64 -18.90
C ILE A 127 -13.79 -29.71 -19.68
N GLU A 128 -13.07 -30.58 -19.00
CA GLU A 128 -12.36 -31.70 -19.63
C GLU A 128 -13.32 -32.67 -20.33
N ALA A 129 -14.43 -33.04 -19.67
CA ALA A 129 -15.45 -33.89 -20.24
C ALA A 129 -16.06 -33.29 -21.52
N ILE A 130 -16.38 -31.96 -21.50
CA ILE A 130 -16.91 -31.26 -22.66
C ILE A 130 -15.87 -31.21 -23.80
N ASN A 131 -14.59 -30.96 -23.51
CA ASN A 131 -13.52 -30.99 -24.51
C ASN A 131 -13.41 -32.35 -25.18
N ASN A 132 -13.51 -33.43 -24.41
CA ASN A 132 -13.54 -34.79 -24.97
C ASN A 132 -14.78 -35.03 -25.84
N GLN A 133 -15.94 -34.54 -25.42
CA GLN A 133 -17.17 -34.60 -26.20
C GLN A 133 -17.04 -33.85 -27.54
N ILE A 134 -16.47 -32.65 -27.56
CA ILE A 134 -16.22 -31.87 -28.79
C ILE A 134 -15.32 -32.65 -29.74
N LYS A 135 -14.23 -33.22 -29.26
CA LYS A 135 -13.30 -34.05 -30.06
C LYS A 135 -14.01 -35.26 -30.66
N GLN A 136 -14.89 -35.93 -29.92
CA GLN A 136 -15.66 -37.05 -30.43
C GLN A 136 -16.66 -36.61 -31.49
N LEU A 137 -17.36 -35.47 -31.28
CA LEU A 137 -18.27 -34.89 -32.27
C LEU A 137 -17.57 -34.55 -33.58
N GLU A 138 -16.38 -33.94 -33.52
CA GLU A 138 -15.54 -33.65 -34.69
C GLU A 138 -15.16 -34.93 -35.46
N THR A 139 -14.73 -35.96 -34.74
CA THR A 139 -14.40 -37.26 -35.34
C THR A 139 -15.59 -37.88 -36.02
N ASN A 140 -16.73 -37.93 -35.33
CA ASN A 140 -17.99 -38.47 -35.87
C ASN A 140 -18.49 -37.66 -37.07
N ARG A 141 -18.39 -36.34 -37.03
CA ARG A 141 -18.68 -35.46 -38.16
C ARG A 141 -17.87 -35.85 -39.40
N ASN A 142 -16.55 -35.97 -39.25
CA ASN A 142 -15.66 -36.28 -40.37
C ASN A 142 -15.99 -37.64 -41.00
N LEU A 143 -16.19 -38.67 -40.16
CA LEU A 143 -16.59 -40.00 -40.62
C LEU A 143 -17.94 -40.00 -41.32
N SER A 144 -18.95 -39.27 -40.79
CA SER A 144 -20.29 -39.17 -41.36
C SER A 144 -20.28 -38.44 -42.71
N ILE A 145 -19.51 -37.35 -42.82
CA ILE A 145 -19.34 -36.59 -44.07
C ILE A 145 -18.62 -37.45 -45.11
N GLU A 146 -17.58 -38.20 -44.76
CA GLU A 146 -16.88 -39.09 -45.65
C GLU A 146 -17.80 -40.20 -46.18
N LYS A 147 -18.56 -40.84 -45.29
CA LYS A 147 -19.58 -41.83 -45.67
C LYS A 147 -20.62 -41.26 -46.64
N ALA A 148 -21.12 -40.02 -46.41
CA ALA A 148 -22.06 -39.37 -47.30
C ALA A 148 -21.44 -39.03 -48.67
N LYS A 149 -20.18 -38.59 -48.72
CA LYS A 149 -19.42 -38.37 -49.97
C LYS A 149 -19.25 -39.65 -50.77
N ASN A 150 -18.87 -40.76 -50.12
CA ASN A 150 -18.70 -42.05 -50.76
C ASN A 150 -20.05 -42.55 -51.37
N LYS A 151 -21.18 -42.29 -50.66
CA LYS A 151 -22.51 -42.60 -51.20
C LYS A 151 -22.81 -41.80 -52.48
N ILE A 152 -22.50 -40.48 -52.47
CA ILE A 152 -22.67 -39.65 -53.69
C ILE A 152 -21.84 -40.19 -54.84
N GLU A 153 -20.59 -40.59 -54.59
CA GLU A 153 -19.72 -41.15 -55.63
C GLU A 153 -20.30 -42.46 -56.20
N GLN A 154 -20.78 -43.35 -55.33
CA GLN A 154 -21.44 -44.61 -55.79
C GLN A 154 -22.67 -44.31 -56.68
N GLU A 155 -23.52 -43.33 -56.33
CA GLU A 155 -24.66 -42.95 -57.09
C GLU A 155 -24.27 -42.26 -58.43
N LEU A 156 -23.15 -41.53 -58.49
CA LEU A 156 -22.57 -40.97 -59.70
C LEU A 156 -22.12 -42.07 -60.67
N LEU A 157 -21.48 -43.14 -60.19
CA LEU A 157 -21.07 -44.29 -60.97
C LEU A 157 -22.37 -45.00 -61.57
N LYS A 158 -23.42 -45.16 -60.78
CA LYS A 158 -24.73 -45.68 -61.27
C LYS A 158 -25.34 -44.80 -62.38
N LEU A 159 -25.32 -43.44 -62.14
CA LEU A 159 -25.78 -42.51 -63.15
C LEU A 159 -25.01 -42.69 -64.47
N GLN A 160 -23.72 -42.87 -64.42
CA GLN A 160 -22.91 -43.10 -65.61
C GLN A 160 -23.31 -44.39 -66.35
N ALA A 161 -23.61 -45.46 -65.60
CA ALA A 161 -24.12 -46.71 -66.19
C ALA A 161 -25.52 -46.49 -66.87
N GLU A 162 -26.45 -45.82 -66.17
CA GLU A 162 -27.81 -45.52 -66.75
C GLU A 162 -27.71 -44.59 -67.96
N LEU A 163 -26.75 -43.65 -68.00
CA LEU A 163 -26.49 -42.80 -69.18
C LEU A 163 -26.01 -43.64 -70.38
N ALA A 164 -25.10 -44.61 -70.13
CA ALA A 164 -24.66 -45.54 -71.22
C ALA A 164 -25.81 -46.37 -71.76
N ASP A 165 -26.69 -46.90 -70.89
CA ASP A 165 -27.86 -47.62 -71.27
C ASP A 165 -28.87 -46.73 -72.07
N TYR A 166 -29.05 -45.48 -71.66
CA TYR A 166 -29.86 -44.50 -72.39
C TYR A 166 -29.31 -44.22 -73.78
N GLU A 167 -28.04 -43.96 -73.96
CA GLU A 167 -27.42 -43.77 -75.29
C GLU A 167 -27.50 -45.02 -76.14
N ALA A 168 -27.34 -46.23 -75.57
CA ALA A 168 -27.58 -47.49 -76.30
C ALA A 168 -29.06 -47.65 -76.78
N ALA A 169 -30.02 -47.34 -75.90
CA ALA A 169 -31.45 -47.36 -76.29
C ALA A 169 -31.75 -46.33 -77.36
N ARG A 170 -31.18 -45.13 -77.30
CA ARG A 170 -31.35 -44.06 -78.32
C ARG A 170 -30.79 -44.49 -79.67
N LEU A 171 -29.62 -45.13 -79.68
CA LEU A 171 -29.06 -45.69 -80.93
C LEU A 171 -29.94 -46.76 -81.49
N ASN A 172 -30.48 -47.69 -80.65
CA ASN A 172 -31.41 -48.73 -81.10
C ASN A 172 -32.73 -48.16 -81.75
N VAL A 173 -33.28 -47.07 -81.18
CA VAL A 173 -34.41 -46.34 -81.76
C VAL A 173 -34.02 -45.84 -83.14
N LYS A 174 -32.91 -45.19 -83.35
CA LYS A 174 -32.41 -44.70 -84.64
C LYS A 174 -32.26 -45.81 -85.63
N ILE A 175 -31.65 -46.95 -85.27
CA ILE A 175 -31.49 -48.10 -86.16
C ILE A 175 -32.82 -48.70 -86.52
N SER A 176 -33.74 -48.95 -85.58
CA SER A 176 -35.06 -49.55 -85.87
C SER A 176 -35.92 -48.63 -86.72
N LYS A 177 -35.85 -47.30 -86.52
CA LYS A 177 -36.49 -46.33 -87.39
C LYS A 177 -35.97 -46.43 -88.84
N GLN A 178 -34.63 -46.42 -89.03
CA GLN A 178 -34.05 -46.55 -90.37
C GLN A 178 -34.43 -47.86 -91.04
N GLN A 179 -34.54 -48.96 -90.27
CA GLN A 179 -35.02 -50.24 -90.81
C GLN A 179 -36.47 -50.18 -91.26
N LEU A 180 -37.36 -49.58 -90.41
CA LEU A 180 -38.77 -49.40 -90.77
C LEU A 180 -38.94 -48.52 -92.00
N ASP A 181 -38.22 -47.36 -92.05
CA ASP A 181 -38.28 -46.44 -93.21
C ASP A 181 -37.85 -47.14 -94.50
N ARG A 182 -36.72 -47.92 -94.46
CA ARG A 182 -36.26 -48.68 -95.59
C ARG A 182 -37.28 -49.77 -96.03
N ASP A 183 -37.78 -50.58 -95.08
CA ASP A 183 -38.74 -51.66 -95.41
C ASP A 183 -40.07 -51.09 -95.90
N SER A 184 -40.47 -49.92 -95.45
CA SER A 184 -41.64 -49.17 -95.94
C SER A 184 -41.46 -48.73 -97.38
N ILE A 185 -40.25 -48.29 -97.78
CA ILE A 185 -39.91 -47.96 -99.17
C ILE A 185 -40.02 -49.19 -100.08
N LEU A 186 -39.45 -50.33 -99.61
CA LEU A 186 -39.46 -51.61 -100.35
C LEU A 186 -40.87 -52.22 -100.48
N LEU A 187 -41.75 -51.99 -99.49
CA LEU A 187 -43.17 -52.33 -99.58
C LEU A 187 -43.85 -51.55 -100.71
N ASN A 188 -43.63 -50.22 -100.80
CA ASN A 188 -44.15 -49.40 -101.90
C ASN A 188 -43.65 -49.88 -103.26
N GLN A 189 -42.49 -50.49 -103.37
CA GLN A 189 -41.89 -51.11 -104.55
C GLN A 189 -42.39 -52.55 -104.80
N LYS A 190 -43.33 -53.06 -103.95
CA LYS A 190 -43.86 -54.45 -104.01
C LYS A 190 -42.79 -55.55 -103.78
N ILE A 191 -41.66 -55.23 -103.13
CA ILE A 191 -40.55 -56.17 -102.89
C ILE A 191 -40.70 -56.85 -101.52
N LYS A 192 -41.39 -56.17 -100.51
CA LYS A 192 -41.59 -56.65 -99.13
C LYS A 192 -43.12 -56.92 -98.91
N SER A 193 -43.36 -57.85 -97.90
CA SER A 193 -44.71 -58.14 -97.42
C SER A 193 -45.18 -57.07 -96.41
N PRO A 194 -46.53 -56.74 -96.43
CA PRO A 194 -47.10 -55.85 -95.40
C PRO A 194 -46.87 -56.30 -93.97
N ILE A 195 -46.84 -57.60 -93.68
CA ILE A 195 -46.59 -58.23 -92.40
C ILE A 195 -45.16 -57.90 -91.91
N ASP A 196 -44.17 -57.89 -92.79
CA ASP A 196 -42.81 -57.58 -92.48
C ASP A 196 -42.63 -56.12 -91.99
N VAL A 197 -43.33 -55.18 -92.65
CA VAL A 197 -43.32 -53.77 -92.26
C VAL A 197 -44.02 -53.56 -90.91
N GLU A 198 -45.20 -54.26 -90.73
CA GLU A 198 -45.91 -54.20 -89.44
C GLU A 198 -45.04 -54.73 -88.27
N ASN A 199 -44.32 -55.86 -88.49
CA ASN A 199 -43.35 -56.37 -87.47
C ASN A 199 -42.24 -55.35 -87.17
N LYS A 200 -41.76 -54.62 -88.18
CA LYS A 200 -40.80 -53.55 -88.00
C LYS A 200 -41.38 -52.36 -87.26
N ARG A 201 -42.62 -52.02 -87.45
CA ARG A 201 -43.33 -50.96 -86.74
C ARG A 201 -43.48 -51.32 -85.25
N VAL A 202 -43.91 -52.54 -84.94
CA VAL A 202 -44.01 -53.01 -83.56
C VAL A 202 -42.64 -52.96 -82.90
N ARG A 203 -41.59 -53.41 -83.57
CA ARG A 203 -40.25 -53.34 -83.06
C ARG A 203 -39.76 -51.92 -82.81
N TYR A 204 -40.08 -50.99 -83.69
CA TYR A 204 -39.80 -49.56 -83.52
C TYR A 204 -40.48 -49.00 -82.24
N GLN A 205 -41.77 -49.33 -82.05
CA GLN A 205 -42.53 -48.91 -80.86
C GLN A 205 -41.96 -49.52 -79.59
N GLU A 206 -41.49 -50.77 -79.59
CA GLU A 206 -40.82 -51.39 -78.49
C GLU A 206 -39.50 -50.67 -78.14
N THR A 207 -38.73 -50.25 -79.15
CA THR A 207 -37.44 -49.52 -78.86
C THR A 207 -37.70 -48.14 -78.33
N ILE A 208 -38.79 -47.43 -78.79
CA ILE A 208 -39.22 -46.14 -78.18
C ILE A 208 -39.58 -46.32 -76.71
N SER A 209 -40.37 -47.36 -76.40
CA SER A 209 -40.75 -47.65 -74.99
C SER A 209 -39.54 -47.90 -74.13
N LYS A 210 -38.51 -48.64 -74.59
CA LYS A 210 -37.23 -48.85 -73.88
C LYS A 210 -36.43 -47.57 -73.70
N LEU A 211 -36.48 -46.64 -74.72
CA LEU A 211 -35.82 -45.33 -74.58
C LEU A 211 -36.47 -44.52 -73.47
N TYR A 212 -37.80 -44.44 -73.39
CA TYR A 212 -38.50 -43.74 -72.30
C TYR A 212 -38.24 -44.33 -70.94
N ILE A 213 -38.15 -45.67 -70.85
CA ILE A 213 -37.77 -46.35 -69.59
C ILE A 213 -36.38 -45.95 -69.16
N SER A 214 -35.36 -45.98 -70.05
CA SER A 214 -33.99 -45.62 -69.77
C SER A 214 -33.84 -44.12 -69.42
N GLU A 215 -34.60 -43.21 -70.10
CA GLU A 215 -34.63 -41.78 -69.75
C GLU A 215 -35.19 -41.56 -68.37
N SER A 216 -36.24 -42.30 -67.97
CA SER A 216 -36.81 -42.23 -66.63
C SER A 216 -35.83 -42.68 -65.57
N LYS A 217 -35.05 -43.75 -65.84
CA LYS A 217 -33.97 -44.22 -64.92
C LYS A 217 -32.90 -43.18 -64.76
N VAL A 218 -32.45 -42.48 -65.81
CA VAL A 218 -31.49 -41.36 -65.73
C VAL A 218 -32.01 -40.22 -64.86
N LYS A 219 -33.28 -39.84 -65.03
CA LYS A 219 -33.93 -38.81 -64.21
C LYS A 219 -34.01 -39.24 -62.77
N GLN A 220 -34.37 -40.50 -62.50
CA GLN A 220 -34.36 -41.06 -61.11
C GLN A 220 -32.98 -41.03 -60.45
N ALA A 221 -31.95 -41.48 -61.20
CA ALA A 221 -30.57 -41.47 -60.70
C ALA A 221 -30.10 -40.05 -60.35
N LYS A 222 -30.43 -39.06 -61.23
CA LYS A 222 -30.14 -37.61 -60.91
C LYS A 222 -30.87 -37.14 -59.67
N SER A 223 -32.10 -37.52 -59.43
CA SER A 223 -32.86 -37.16 -58.23
C SER A 223 -32.26 -37.81 -56.98
N ILE A 224 -31.80 -39.05 -57.05
CA ILE A 224 -31.12 -39.74 -55.94
C ILE A 224 -29.83 -39.01 -55.56
N ILE A 225 -29.02 -38.57 -56.54
CA ILE A 225 -27.79 -37.78 -56.30
C ILE A 225 -28.11 -36.43 -55.63
N ALA A 226 -29.20 -35.75 -56.16
CA ALA A 226 -29.59 -34.48 -55.50
C ALA A 226 -30.01 -34.66 -54.07
N ASN A 227 -30.79 -35.71 -53.76
CA ASN A 227 -31.14 -36.04 -52.36
C ASN A 227 -29.91 -36.41 -51.50
N ALA A 228 -28.94 -37.16 -52.03
CA ALA A 228 -27.71 -37.49 -51.31
C ALA A 228 -26.85 -36.25 -51.04
N LYS A 229 -26.83 -35.24 -51.91
CA LYS A 229 -26.17 -33.95 -51.67
C LYS A 229 -26.89 -33.12 -50.58
N ILE A 230 -28.20 -33.11 -50.58
CA ILE A 230 -29.01 -32.46 -49.53
C ILE A 230 -28.73 -33.12 -48.17
N GLU A 231 -28.65 -34.45 -48.13
CA GLU A 231 -28.32 -35.21 -46.92
C GLU A 231 -26.93 -34.87 -46.40
N LEU A 232 -25.92 -34.74 -47.27
CA LEU A 232 -24.60 -34.27 -46.89
C LEU A 232 -24.62 -32.87 -46.22
N GLN A 233 -25.43 -31.98 -46.82
CA GLN A 233 -25.59 -30.62 -46.27
C GLN A 233 -26.26 -30.66 -44.89
N ASN A 234 -27.32 -31.44 -44.74
CA ASN A 234 -28.05 -31.60 -43.47
C ASN A 234 -27.15 -32.14 -42.37
N LEU A 235 -26.34 -33.19 -42.67
CA LEU A 235 -25.36 -33.74 -41.74
C LEU A 235 -24.33 -32.68 -41.30
N SER A 236 -23.83 -31.87 -42.25
CA SER A 236 -22.89 -30.79 -41.94
C SER A 236 -23.50 -29.75 -40.99
N SER A 237 -24.75 -29.36 -41.23
CA SER A 237 -25.47 -28.40 -40.37
C SER A 237 -25.78 -28.96 -39.00
N GLU A 238 -26.24 -30.21 -38.90
CA GLU A 238 -26.54 -30.89 -37.65
C GLU A 238 -25.31 -31.02 -36.75
N TYR A 239 -24.16 -31.43 -37.29
CA TYR A 239 -22.93 -31.49 -36.53
C TYR A 239 -22.42 -30.09 -36.17
N GLY A 240 -22.61 -29.08 -37.04
CA GLY A 240 -22.29 -27.68 -36.74
C GLY A 240 -23.08 -27.17 -35.54
N GLU A 241 -24.38 -27.45 -35.46
CA GLU A 241 -25.22 -27.08 -34.33
C GLU A 241 -24.77 -27.78 -33.03
N LYS A 242 -24.51 -29.10 -33.08
CA LYS A 242 -24.04 -29.86 -31.91
C LYS A 242 -22.70 -29.36 -31.37
N LEU A 243 -21.76 -29.02 -32.27
CA LEU A 243 -20.47 -28.45 -31.91
C LEU A 243 -20.65 -27.08 -31.29
N SER A 244 -21.40 -26.18 -31.89
CA SER A 244 -21.66 -24.82 -31.35
C SER A 244 -22.33 -24.88 -29.99
N LYS A 245 -23.25 -25.83 -29.77
CA LYS A 245 -23.84 -26.05 -28.44
C LYS A 245 -22.82 -26.50 -27.41
N SER A 246 -22.01 -27.51 -27.77
CA SER A 246 -20.95 -27.99 -26.82
C SER A 246 -19.89 -26.93 -26.53
N GLU A 247 -19.56 -26.07 -27.52
CA GLU A 247 -18.65 -24.92 -27.27
C GLU A 247 -19.30 -23.89 -26.36
N SER A 248 -20.58 -23.58 -26.53
CA SER A 248 -21.34 -22.71 -25.62
C SER A 248 -21.34 -23.25 -24.18
N ASP A 249 -21.59 -24.56 -24.03
CA ASP A 249 -21.57 -25.23 -22.73
C ASP A 249 -20.16 -25.17 -22.09
N ARG A 250 -19.11 -25.30 -22.91
CA ARG A 250 -17.71 -25.12 -22.45
C ARG A 250 -17.45 -23.72 -21.93
N TYR A 251 -17.83 -22.68 -22.70
CA TYR A 251 -17.64 -21.29 -22.27
C TYR A 251 -18.45 -20.98 -21.00
N SER A 252 -19.64 -21.51 -20.88
CA SER A 252 -20.45 -21.37 -19.67
C SER A 252 -19.78 -22.04 -18.45
N ALA A 253 -19.16 -23.21 -18.64
CA ALA A 253 -18.43 -23.88 -17.58
C ALA A 253 -17.14 -23.12 -17.18
N ILE A 254 -16.43 -22.53 -18.14
CA ILE A 254 -15.25 -21.68 -17.90
C ILE A 254 -15.66 -20.41 -17.15
N SER A 255 -16.77 -19.77 -17.52
CA SER A 255 -17.27 -18.60 -16.80
C SER A 255 -17.60 -18.93 -15.34
N ALA A 256 -18.29 -20.04 -15.10
CA ALA A 256 -18.59 -20.49 -13.74
C ALA A 256 -17.32 -20.86 -12.93
N GLN A 257 -16.30 -21.41 -13.59
CA GLN A 257 -14.98 -21.64 -12.98
C GLN A 257 -14.34 -20.33 -12.52
N MET A 258 -14.29 -19.31 -13.40
CA MET A 258 -13.70 -18.00 -13.09
C MET A 258 -14.47 -17.29 -11.95
N GLU A 259 -15.78 -17.39 -11.93
CA GLU A 259 -16.60 -16.87 -10.82
C GLU A 259 -16.28 -17.57 -9.50
N ALA A 260 -16.14 -18.88 -9.51
CA ALA A 260 -15.77 -19.65 -8.33
C ALA A 260 -14.35 -19.30 -7.85
N GLU A 261 -13.39 -19.09 -8.76
CA GLU A 261 -12.02 -18.66 -8.44
C GLU A 261 -11.98 -17.26 -7.81
N ALA A 262 -12.76 -16.32 -8.36
CA ALA A 262 -12.91 -14.99 -7.79
C ALA A 262 -13.51 -15.04 -6.37
N GLU A 263 -14.49 -15.90 -6.14
CA GLU A 263 -15.10 -16.08 -4.82
C GLU A 263 -14.13 -16.72 -3.81
N VAL A 264 -13.32 -17.70 -4.22
CA VAL A 264 -12.23 -18.26 -3.38
C VAL A 264 -11.24 -17.17 -3.00
N SER A 265 -10.82 -16.34 -3.95
CA SER A 265 -9.90 -15.21 -3.69
C SER A 265 -10.50 -14.22 -2.69
N LYS A 266 -11.77 -13.87 -2.84
CA LYS A 266 -12.50 -12.99 -1.91
C LYS A 266 -12.60 -13.58 -0.51
N LEU A 267 -12.95 -14.87 -0.39
CA LEU A 267 -13.01 -15.56 0.90
C LEU A 267 -11.65 -15.66 1.58
N ARG A 268 -10.56 -15.89 0.82
CA ARG A 268 -9.19 -15.90 1.35
C ARG A 268 -8.79 -14.53 1.90
N ASN A 269 -9.12 -13.44 1.19
CA ASN A 269 -8.88 -12.08 1.68
C ASN A 269 -9.68 -11.81 2.95
N THR A 270 -10.92 -12.26 3.00
CA THR A 270 -11.78 -12.15 4.19
C THR A 270 -11.19 -12.91 5.37
N LEU A 271 -10.73 -14.15 5.15
CA LEU A 271 -10.08 -14.98 6.18
C LEU A 271 -8.80 -14.30 6.71
N ALA A 272 -7.96 -13.76 5.82
CA ALA A 272 -6.75 -13.03 6.19
C ALA A 272 -7.08 -11.81 7.07
N ASN A 273 -8.09 -11.02 6.69
CA ASN A 273 -8.54 -9.87 7.47
C ASN A 273 -9.07 -10.28 8.85
N TYR A 274 -9.82 -11.37 8.95
CA TYR A 274 -10.30 -11.89 10.22
C TYR A 274 -9.15 -12.39 11.09
N SER A 275 -8.16 -13.06 10.51
CA SER A 275 -6.96 -13.54 11.21
C SER A 275 -6.13 -12.39 11.78
N ILE A 276 -5.88 -11.34 10.98
CA ILE A 276 -5.17 -10.14 11.41
C ILE A 276 -5.94 -9.44 12.54
N ARG A 277 -7.26 -9.26 12.37
CA ARG A 277 -8.10 -8.65 13.39
C ARG A 277 -8.08 -9.44 14.69
N ASN A 278 -8.09 -10.77 14.61
CA ASN A 278 -8.05 -11.65 15.79
C ASN A 278 -6.75 -11.45 16.60
N GLY A 279 -5.63 -11.13 15.93
CA GLY A 279 -4.37 -10.79 16.59
C GLY A 279 -4.46 -9.49 17.41
N PHE A 280 -5.29 -8.54 17.00
CA PHE A 280 -5.43 -7.24 17.69
C PHE A 280 -6.25 -7.30 18.98
N TYR A 281 -6.91 -8.42 19.32
CA TYR A 281 -7.53 -8.59 20.63
C TYR A 281 -6.50 -8.75 21.76
N ILE A 282 -5.26 -9.11 21.43
CA ILE A 282 -4.17 -9.25 22.39
C ILE A 282 -3.30 -8.02 22.23
N ILE A 283 -3.36 -7.12 23.21
CA ILE A 283 -2.53 -5.91 23.22
C ILE A 283 -1.18 -6.26 23.82
N GLN A 284 -0.13 -6.12 23.03
CA GLN A 284 1.23 -6.46 23.43
C GLN A 284 2.11 -5.20 23.58
N ALA A 285 3.14 -5.31 24.41
CA ALA A 285 4.14 -4.28 24.59
C ALA A 285 5.07 -4.20 23.36
N PRO A 286 5.15 -3.06 22.66
CA PRO A 286 6.05 -2.89 21.52
C PRO A 286 7.52 -2.74 21.93
N GLN A 287 7.77 -2.35 23.17
CA GLN A 287 9.10 -2.17 23.74
C GLN A 287 9.12 -2.59 25.21
N SER A 288 10.32 -2.92 25.72
CA SER A 288 10.53 -3.22 27.14
C SER A 288 10.58 -1.93 27.96
N GLY A 289 9.91 -1.92 29.10
CA GLY A 289 9.85 -0.75 29.99
C GLY A 289 8.80 -0.85 31.08
N TYR A 290 8.60 0.25 31.79
CA TYR A 290 7.60 0.35 32.86
C TYR A 290 6.28 0.89 32.33
N VAL A 291 5.19 0.21 32.66
CA VAL A 291 3.82 0.64 32.33
C VAL A 291 3.46 1.84 33.20
N THR A 292 3.05 2.93 32.58
CA THR A 292 2.61 4.14 33.28
C THR A 292 1.32 4.65 32.67
N ARG A 293 0.53 5.37 33.46
CA ARG A 293 -0.69 6.06 33.04
C ARG A 293 -1.63 5.16 32.27
N THR A 294 -2.23 4.18 32.95
CA THR A 294 -3.36 3.43 32.40
C THR A 294 -4.57 4.35 32.32
N THR A 295 -5.09 4.54 31.12
CA THR A 295 -6.27 5.42 30.89
C THR A 295 -7.56 4.77 31.38
N PHE A 296 -7.60 3.44 31.32
CA PHE A 296 -8.74 2.60 31.70
C PHE A 296 -8.35 1.74 32.90
N SER A 297 -9.13 1.83 33.96
CA SER A 297 -8.87 1.06 35.21
C SER A 297 -9.90 -0.04 35.46
N GLY A 298 -11.00 -0.07 34.73
CA GLY A 298 -12.12 -0.98 34.94
C GLY A 298 -12.13 -2.19 33.98
N LEU A 299 -12.41 -3.38 34.55
CA LEU A 299 -12.81 -4.53 33.71
C LEU A 299 -14.18 -4.23 33.08
N GLY A 300 -14.30 -4.47 31.78
CA GLY A 300 -15.55 -4.27 31.08
C GLY A 300 -15.75 -2.89 30.49
N GLU A 301 -14.79 -2.01 30.57
CA GLU A 301 -14.81 -0.70 29.87
C GLU A 301 -14.66 -0.89 28.37
N ASN A 302 -15.36 -0.06 27.58
CA ASN A 302 -15.28 -0.04 26.14
C ASN A 302 -14.17 0.89 25.69
N ILE A 303 -13.30 0.38 24.82
CA ILE A 303 -12.23 1.15 24.17
C ILE A 303 -12.62 1.39 22.72
N LYS A 304 -12.39 2.59 22.21
CA LYS A 304 -12.54 2.93 20.80
C LYS A 304 -11.21 2.68 20.05
N GLU A 305 -11.32 2.50 18.76
CA GLU A 305 -10.17 2.47 17.87
C GLU A 305 -9.37 3.78 17.96
N GLY A 306 -8.03 3.67 18.07
CA GLY A 306 -7.12 4.80 18.26
C GLY A 306 -7.02 5.34 19.67
N GLU A 307 -7.74 4.78 20.65
CA GLU A 307 -7.73 5.26 22.03
C GLU A 307 -6.52 4.72 22.79
N THR A 308 -5.85 5.62 23.55
CA THR A 308 -4.65 5.27 24.31
C THR A 308 -5.02 4.41 25.52
N ILE A 309 -4.39 3.26 25.64
CA ILE A 309 -4.60 2.28 26.73
C ILE A 309 -3.66 2.54 27.88
N CYS A 310 -2.38 2.63 27.59
CA CYS A 310 -1.33 2.91 28.57
C CYS A 310 -0.11 3.52 27.87
N LYS A 311 0.87 3.94 28.67
CA LYS A 311 2.16 4.45 28.18
C LYS A 311 3.28 3.60 28.75
N ILE A 312 4.25 3.24 27.90
CA ILE A 312 5.45 2.50 28.33
C ILE A 312 6.65 3.43 28.30
N ILE A 313 7.38 3.50 29.41
CA ILE A 313 8.65 4.23 29.54
C ILE A 313 9.76 3.19 29.59
N PRO A 314 10.74 3.21 28.69
CA PRO A 314 11.85 2.25 28.71
C PRO A 314 12.71 2.42 29.97
N GLU A 315 13.31 1.32 30.43
CA GLU A 315 14.17 1.31 31.60
C GLU A 315 15.53 1.98 31.35
N LEU A 316 16.10 1.66 30.19
CA LEU A 316 17.40 2.19 29.78
C LEU A 316 17.21 3.11 28.59
N TYR A 317 17.69 4.33 28.72
CA TYR A 317 17.71 5.29 27.65
C TYR A 317 18.92 6.22 27.73
N ASN A 318 19.44 6.59 26.56
CA ASN A 318 20.52 7.53 26.45
C ASN A 318 19.97 8.96 26.60
N HIS A 319 20.26 9.56 27.77
CA HIS A 319 19.82 10.93 28.00
C HIS A 319 20.51 11.89 27.04
N VAL A 320 19.72 12.71 26.39
CA VAL A 320 20.14 13.91 25.69
C VAL A 320 19.27 15.07 26.13
N VAL A 321 19.81 16.27 26.06
CA VAL A 321 19.04 17.48 26.31
C VAL A 321 18.72 18.13 24.96
N GLU A 322 17.48 18.42 24.78
CA GLU A 322 16.99 19.20 23.65
C GLU A 322 16.90 20.66 24.09
N LEU A 323 17.66 21.54 23.44
CA LEU A 323 17.67 22.97 23.72
C LEU A 323 17.14 23.74 22.51
N TYR A 324 16.52 24.87 22.77
CA TYR A 324 15.98 25.77 21.76
C TYR A 324 16.74 27.09 21.73
N VAL A 325 17.51 27.30 20.66
CA VAL A 325 18.38 28.44 20.44
C VAL A 325 17.72 29.44 19.50
N ASN A 326 17.90 30.72 19.77
CA ASN A 326 17.37 31.79 18.89
C ASN A 326 18.16 31.85 17.57
N PRO A 327 17.52 32.23 16.46
CA PRO A 327 18.17 32.32 15.15
C PRO A 327 19.40 33.23 15.10
N VAL A 328 19.41 34.29 15.91
CA VAL A 328 20.54 35.23 16.00
C VAL A 328 21.80 34.58 16.53
N ASP A 329 21.68 33.61 17.42
CA ASP A 329 22.79 32.92 18.05
C ASP A 329 23.26 31.69 17.27
N MET A 330 22.48 31.21 16.29
CA MET A 330 22.78 30.01 15.51
C MET A 330 24.14 30.00 14.80
N PRO A 331 24.60 31.12 14.19
CA PRO A 331 25.92 31.13 13.53
C PRO A 331 27.10 30.84 14.47
N LEU A 332 26.88 30.95 15.78
CA LEU A 332 27.90 30.70 16.83
C LEU A 332 27.87 29.27 17.34
N VAL A 333 26.78 28.51 17.01
CA VAL A 333 26.59 27.14 17.48
C VAL A 333 27.07 26.16 16.43
N HIS A 334 27.96 25.27 16.80
CA HIS A 334 28.45 24.18 15.95
C HIS A 334 28.58 22.90 16.75
N ASP A 335 28.72 21.78 16.06
CA ASP A 335 28.91 20.49 16.70
C ASP A 335 30.16 20.50 17.56
N GLY A 336 30.12 19.88 18.75
CA GLY A 336 31.22 19.83 19.70
C GLY A 336 31.29 21.03 20.65
N VAL A 337 30.40 22.03 20.55
CA VAL A 337 30.35 23.12 21.56
C VAL A 337 30.04 22.57 22.92
N ASN A 338 30.83 23.01 23.92
CA ASN A 338 30.59 22.64 25.30
C ASN A 338 29.39 23.37 25.89
N VAL A 339 28.55 22.64 26.58
CA VAL A 339 27.36 23.17 27.23
C VAL A 339 27.40 22.84 28.72
N GLN A 340 27.06 23.80 29.56
CA GLN A 340 26.84 23.58 30.99
C GLN A 340 25.36 23.61 31.28
N PHE A 341 24.84 22.53 31.89
CA PHE A 341 23.43 22.39 32.21
C PHE A 341 23.11 22.71 33.65
N ILE A 342 21.95 23.31 33.83
CA ILE A 342 21.21 23.36 35.07
C ILE A 342 19.94 22.54 34.86
N PHE A 343 19.77 21.49 35.62
CA PHE A 343 18.52 20.71 35.60
C PHE A 343 17.58 21.22 36.70
N ASP A 344 16.30 21.27 36.39
CA ASP A 344 15.30 21.67 37.38
C ASP A 344 15.27 20.67 38.54
N GLY A 345 15.28 21.17 39.78
CA GLY A 345 15.35 20.37 41.01
C GLY A 345 16.75 20.14 41.58
N TRP A 346 17.80 20.55 40.86
CA TRP A 346 19.17 20.48 41.38
C TRP A 346 19.69 21.84 41.83
N PRO A 347 20.26 21.96 43.04
CA PRO A 347 20.82 23.23 43.54
C PRO A 347 22.08 23.61 42.74
N THR A 348 22.07 24.83 42.22
CA THR A 348 23.17 25.36 41.40
C THR A 348 23.52 26.79 41.77
N MET A 349 24.80 27.15 41.65
CA MET A 349 25.26 28.52 41.72
C MET A 349 26.06 28.85 40.45
N VAL A 350 25.51 29.75 39.61
CA VAL A 350 26.10 30.07 38.30
C VAL A 350 26.68 31.47 38.32
N PHE A 351 27.96 31.58 37.91
CA PHE A 351 28.63 32.84 37.68
C PHE A 351 28.75 33.06 36.18
N SER A 352 27.94 33.97 35.66
CA SER A 352 27.97 34.29 34.24
C SER A 352 29.35 34.77 33.81
N GLY A 353 29.88 34.27 32.71
CA GLY A 353 31.21 34.60 32.18
C GLY A 353 32.37 33.82 32.81
N TRP A 354 32.20 33.16 33.94
CA TRP A 354 33.23 32.34 34.60
C TRP A 354 32.71 30.92 34.90
N PRO A 355 32.64 30.06 33.90
CA PRO A 355 32.09 28.71 34.04
C PRO A 355 32.88 27.85 35.02
N ASP A 356 34.16 28.09 35.15
CA ASP A 356 35.06 27.38 36.10
C ASP A 356 34.73 27.64 37.57
N LEU A 357 34.05 28.74 37.88
CA LEU A 357 33.61 29.10 39.23
C LEU A 357 32.19 28.65 39.55
N THR A 358 31.52 28.07 38.58
CA THR A 358 30.13 27.64 38.68
C THR A 358 30.03 26.30 39.40
N TYR A 359 29.10 26.18 40.37
CA TYR A 359 28.88 24.95 41.13
C TYR A 359 27.50 24.33 40.81
N GLY A 360 27.46 22.98 40.79
CA GLY A 360 26.18 22.27 40.61
C GLY A 360 25.74 22.10 39.13
N THR A 361 26.54 22.57 38.17
CA THR A 361 26.28 22.36 36.76
C THR A 361 26.76 21.02 36.24
N PHE A 362 26.18 20.58 35.08
CA PHE A 362 26.49 19.30 34.44
C PHE A 362 26.99 19.55 33.03
N PRO A 363 28.15 18.98 32.65
CA PRO A 363 28.73 19.20 31.32
C PRO A 363 28.04 18.39 30.25
N GLY A 364 27.86 18.98 29.07
CA GLY A 364 27.41 18.36 27.84
C GLY A 364 28.17 18.87 26.61
N GLU A 365 27.93 18.27 25.50
CA GLU A 365 28.51 18.59 24.20
C GLU A 365 27.42 18.56 23.09
N VAL A 366 27.38 19.59 22.26
CA VAL A 366 26.43 19.61 21.12
C VAL A 366 26.72 18.45 20.19
N TYR A 367 25.71 17.64 19.94
CA TYR A 367 25.78 16.44 19.13
C TYR A 367 25.13 16.63 17.75
N GLY A 368 24.09 17.43 17.66
CA GLY A 368 23.38 17.65 16.42
C GLY A 368 22.55 18.93 16.45
N ILE A 369 22.39 19.52 15.30
CA ILE A 369 21.71 20.80 15.10
C ILE A 369 20.65 20.60 14.03
N ASN A 370 19.39 20.95 14.31
CA ASN A 370 18.33 20.93 13.30
C ASN A 370 18.48 22.12 12.35
N SER A 371 18.31 21.84 11.06
CA SER A 371 18.42 22.87 10.00
C SER A 371 17.18 23.76 9.87
N SER A 372 16.04 23.38 10.47
CA SER A 372 14.78 24.14 10.41
C SER A 372 14.34 24.60 11.79
N PRO A 373 13.80 25.85 11.92
CA PRO A 373 13.23 26.32 13.17
C PRO A 373 11.93 25.61 13.49
N ASN A 374 11.55 25.59 14.78
CA ASN A 374 10.26 25.10 15.24
C ASN A 374 9.18 26.19 15.03
N GLU A 375 7.94 25.90 15.45
CA GLU A 375 6.80 26.81 15.36
C GLU A 375 7.01 28.16 16.09
N SER A 376 7.89 28.18 17.08
CA SER A 376 8.28 29.39 17.82
C SER A 376 9.47 30.13 17.20
N GLY A 377 9.92 29.74 16.01
CA GLY A 377 11.05 30.35 15.32
C GLY A 377 12.44 30.05 15.93
N LYS A 378 12.55 29.07 16.84
CA LYS A 378 13.82 28.68 17.46
C LYS A 378 14.38 27.40 16.83
N TYR A 379 15.71 27.30 16.78
CA TYR A 379 16.39 26.12 16.30
C TYR A 379 16.59 25.11 17.43
N ARG A 380 16.33 23.86 17.12
CA ARG A 380 16.50 22.74 18.04
C ARG A 380 17.92 22.22 17.94
N ILE A 381 18.60 22.10 19.07
CA ILE A 381 19.91 21.45 19.19
C ILE A 381 19.81 20.30 20.17
N LEU A 382 20.52 19.22 19.86
CA LEU A 382 20.66 18.05 20.74
C LEU A 382 22.02 18.05 21.38
N VAL A 383 22.06 17.90 22.71
CA VAL A 383 23.26 17.90 23.49
C VAL A 383 23.38 16.60 24.27
N LYS A 384 24.48 15.88 24.08
CA LYS A 384 24.79 14.64 24.81
C LYS A 384 25.66 14.90 26.01
N GLN A 385 25.66 13.96 26.94
CA GLN A 385 26.59 13.97 28.05
C GLN A 385 28.03 13.89 27.55
N LYS A 386 28.91 14.76 28.07
CA LYS A 386 30.33 14.73 27.74
C LYS A 386 31.01 13.55 28.46
N ARG A 387 31.71 12.70 27.68
CA ARG A 387 32.47 11.56 28.24
C ARG A 387 33.62 12.03 29.09
N ASN A 388 33.99 11.22 30.11
CA ASN A 388 35.13 11.44 31.02
C ASN A 388 35.05 12.69 31.91
N VAL A 389 33.86 13.24 32.13
CA VAL A 389 33.63 14.38 33.05
C VAL A 389 32.49 13.98 33.99
N LYS A 390 32.08 14.87 34.89
CA LYS A 390 31.00 14.68 35.83
C LYS A 390 29.76 14.10 35.16
N ALA A 391 29.33 12.91 35.59
CA ALA A 391 28.13 12.25 35.04
C ALA A 391 26.87 13.04 35.40
N TRP A 392 25.89 12.96 34.51
CA TRP A 392 24.55 13.49 34.80
C TRP A 392 23.89 12.67 35.92
N PRO A 393 22.96 13.25 36.69
CA PRO A 393 22.28 12.52 37.76
C PRO A 393 21.56 11.29 37.22
N ARG A 394 21.62 10.17 37.94
CA ARG A 394 20.92 8.93 37.54
C ARG A 394 19.39 9.04 37.66
N GLU A 395 18.96 9.92 38.54
CA GLU A 395 17.55 10.22 38.82
C GLU A 395 16.93 11.15 37.77
N LEU A 396 17.71 11.59 36.79
CA LEU A 396 17.25 12.47 35.72
C LEU A 396 16.22 11.75 34.85
N ARG A 397 15.02 12.28 34.78
CA ARG A 397 13.91 11.68 34.01
C ARG A 397 13.66 12.46 32.74
N ILE A 398 13.09 11.78 31.74
CA ILE A 398 12.62 12.39 30.50
C ILE A 398 11.54 13.43 30.82
N GLY A 399 11.64 14.62 30.19
CA GLY A 399 10.74 15.74 30.42
C GLY A 399 11.18 16.71 31.51
N VAL A 400 12.26 16.43 32.28
CA VAL A 400 12.82 17.40 33.24
C VAL A 400 13.31 18.62 32.46
N GLY A 401 12.97 19.80 32.93
CA GLY A 401 13.42 21.06 32.34
C GLY A 401 14.94 21.22 32.52
N ALA A 402 15.58 21.78 31.51
CA ALA A 402 17.02 22.02 31.47
C ALA A 402 17.30 23.42 30.92
N ARG A 403 18.19 24.14 31.58
CA ARG A 403 18.79 25.37 31.04
C ARG A 403 20.25 25.06 30.69
N GLY A 404 20.58 25.28 29.41
CA GLY A 404 21.93 25.11 28.89
C GLY A 404 22.61 26.45 28.64
N TYR A 405 23.85 26.53 29.07
CA TYR A 405 24.76 27.62 28.76
C TYR A 405 25.78 27.09 27.75
N LEU A 406 25.63 27.42 26.48
CA LEU A 406 26.61 27.07 25.46
C LEU A 406 27.84 27.95 25.62
N LEU A 407 28.97 27.35 25.90
CA LEU A 407 30.23 28.06 26.14
C LEU A 407 30.92 28.32 24.80
N LEU A 408 31.10 29.60 24.49
CA LEU A 408 31.76 30.03 23.27
C LEU A 408 33.21 30.44 23.52
N LYS A 409 33.72 31.43 22.82
CA LYS A 409 35.09 31.92 22.93
C LYS A 409 35.29 32.76 24.20
N LYS A 410 36.52 32.73 24.76
CA LYS A 410 36.94 33.68 25.79
C LYS A 410 37.32 34.99 25.14
N VAL A 411 36.64 36.07 25.53
CA VAL A 411 36.87 37.44 25.03
C VAL A 411 37.06 38.40 26.21
N PRO A 412 37.68 39.54 26.07
CA PRO A 412 37.73 40.54 27.15
C PRO A 412 36.33 41.16 27.37
N ILE A 413 36.01 41.52 28.64
CA ILE A 413 34.72 42.05 29.06
C ILE A 413 34.30 43.26 28.23
N TRP A 414 35.22 44.16 27.85
CA TRP A 414 34.90 45.34 27.04
C TRP A 414 34.34 44.96 25.67
N TYR A 415 34.83 43.87 25.05
CA TYR A 415 34.33 43.37 23.77
C TYR A 415 32.92 42.83 23.90
N GLU A 416 32.63 42.10 24.96
CA GLU A 416 31.27 41.57 25.21
C GLU A 416 30.26 42.68 25.47
N LEU A 417 30.64 43.70 26.23
CA LEU A 417 29.85 44.92 26.42
C LEU A 417 29.56 45.63 25.10
N TRP A 418 30.60 45.79 24.24
CA TRP A 418 30.44 46.40 22.92
C TRP A 418 29.49 45.55 22.06
N ARG A 419 29.57 44.24 22.06
CA ARG A 419 28.71 43.33 21.33
C ARG A 419 27.24 43.50 21.75
N ILE A 420 26.97 43.52 23.02
CA ILE A 420 25.62 43.70 23.60
C ILE A 420 25.08 45.09 23.22
N MET A 421 25.89 46.13 23.27
CA MET A 421 25.51 47.49 22.90
C MET A 421 25.30 47.68 21.37
N SER A 422 25.96 46.88 20.54
CA SER A 422 25.95 47.02 19.05
C SER A 422 24.75 46.40 18.40
N GLY A 423 23.79 45.87 19.15
CA GLY A 423 22.45 45.67 18.60
C GLY A 423 22.05 44.29 18.23
N PHE A 424 22.39 43.26 18.98
CA PHE A 424 21.64 42.00 18.87
C PHE A 424 20.55 41.99 19.92
N SER A 425 19.37 42.53 19.55
CA SER A 425 18.18 42.42 20.41
C SER A 425 17.62 41.02 20.39
N PRO A 426 17.43 40.36 21.53
CA PRO A 426 16.86 39.02 21.63
C PRO A 426 15.45 38.92 21.06
N ASP A 427 14.74 40.05 20.94
CA ASP A 427 13.31 40.08 20.61
C ASP A 427 13.00 40.33 19.13
N TYR A 428 14.02 40.43 18.29
CA TYR A 428 13.86 40.78 16.87
C TYR A 428 13.09 39.70 16.07
N TYR A 429 13.15 38.44 16.47
CA TYR A 429 12.57 37.29 15.76
C TYR A 429 11.40 36.63 16.48
N LEU A 430 10.79 37.25 17.47
CA LEU A 430 9.56 36.72 18.02
C LEU A 430 8.46 36.82 16.98
N PRO A 431 7.86 35.73 16.49
CA PRO A 431 6.70 35.78 15.61
C PRO A 431 5.59 36.55 16.35
N LYS A 432 5.00 37.54 15.68
CA LYS A 432 3.83 38.24 16.21
C LYS A 432 2.78 37.17 16.52
N THR A 433 2.54 36.92 17.78
CA THR A 433 1.43 36.07 18.23
C THR A 433 0.16 36.74 17.70
N GLU A 434 -0.47 36.14 16.69
CA GLU A 434 -1.82 36.50 16.30
C GLU A 434 -2.69 36.36 17.54
N LYS A 435 -3.11 37.49 18.04
CA LYS A 435 -4.13 37.53 19.10
C LYS A 435 -5.31 36.75 18.58
N SER A 436 -5.55 35.57 19.14
CA SER A 436 -6.78 34.82 18.99
C SER A 436 -7.94 35.78 19.12
N LYS A 437 -8.58 36.09 18.00
CA LYS A 437 -9.90 36.72 18.04
C LYS A 437 -10.87 35.70 18.64
N LYS A 438 -11.44 36.12 19.77
CA LYS A 438 -12.63 35.51 20.38
C LYS A 438 -13.77 35.37 19.38
#